data_459ef1233519b96bf7bf6a45076d3246
#
_entry.id   459ef1233519b96bf7bf6a45076d3246
#
_cell.length_a   1.000
_cell.length_b   1.000
_cell.length_c   1.000
_cell.angle_alpha   90.00
_cell.angle_beta   90.00
_cell.angle_gamma   90.00
#
_symmetry.space_group_name_H-M   'P 1'
#
loop_
_entity.id
_entity.type
_entity.pdbx_description
1 polymer ?
#
loop_
_entity_poly.entity_id
_entity_poly.type
_entity_poly.pdbx_seq_one_letter_code
_entity_poly.pdbx_strand_id
1 'polypeptide(L)'
;LRDSLEVARSLGIKIERTKICGGGAKSPLWKKIIANVMNLKVDVIESEEGPGYGGAMLAAVGCGEYDSVQEAADQLVKVVDTVEPDDKLVAKYEAKYQQFREIYPALKGVFQKFD
;
A
#
# COMPACT_ATOMS: atom_id res chain seq x y z
N LEU A 1 0.78 -6.57 5.12
CA LEU A 1 0.54 -5.89 3.83
C LEU A 1 0.90 -6.79 2.65
N ARG A 2 2.15 -7.31 2.57
CA ARG A 2 2.54 -8.13 1.43
C ARG A 2 1.71 -9.40 1.28
N ASP A 3 1.39 -10.10 2.36
CA ASP A 3 0.53 -11.29 2.30
C ASP A 3 -0.83 -10.97 1.66
N SER A 4 -1.44 -9.84 2.04
CA SER A 4 -2.70 -9.40 1.44
C SER A 4 -2.56 -9.08 -0.06
N LEU A 5 -1.44 -8.48 -0.46
CA LEU A 5 -1.12 -8.23 -1.87
C LEU A 5 -0.94 -9.53 -2.65
N GLU A 6 -0.24 -10.52 -2.07
CA GLU A 6 -0.04 -11.82 -2.72
C GLU A 6 -1.37 -12.59 -2.87
N VAL A 7 -2.30 -12.46 -1.92
CA VAL A 7 -3.66 -13.00 -2.09
C VAL A 7 -4.36 -12.35 -3.29
N ALA A 8 -4.33 -11.03 -3.41
CA ALA A 8 -4.92 -10.34 -4.56
C ALA A 8 -4.28 -10.77 -5.90
N ARG A 9 -2.95 -10.90 -5.92
CA ARG A 9 -2.21 -11.38 -7.09
C ARG A 9 -2.58 -12.83 -7.46
N SER A 10 -2.76 -13.69 -6.48
CA SER A 10 -3.18 -15.09 -6.71
C SER A 10 -4.58 -15.20 -7.32
N LEU A 11 -5.42 -14.20 -7.13
CA LEU A 11 -6.74 -14.05 -7.75
C LEU A 11 -6.69 -13.42 -9.16
N GLY A 12 -5.49 -13.21 -9.70
CA GLY A 12 -5.28 -12.65 -11.04
C GLY A 12 -5.35 -11.12 -11.10
N ILE A 13 -5.43 -10.43 -9.97
CA ILE A 13 -5.44 -8.95 -9.94
C ILE A 13 -4.02 -8.45 -10.16
N LYS A 14 -3.81 -7.69 -11.23
CA LYS A 14 -2.53 -7.04 -11.52
C LYS A 14 -2.44 -5.73 -10.77
N ILE A 15 -1.47 -5.64 -9.86
CA ILE A 15 -1.20 -4.44 -9.07
C ILE A 15 0.26 -4.07 -9.29
N GLU A 16 0.49 -2.96 -9.98
CA GLU A 16 1.82 -2.46 -10.36
C GLU A 16 2.21 -1.21 -9.57
N ARG A 17 1.23 -0.51 -9.01
CA ARG A 17 1.44 0.72 -8.25
C ARG A 17 0.42 0.89 -7.14
N THR A 18 0.77 1.67 -6.13
CA THR A 18 -0.12 2.08 -5.05
C THR A 18 0.14 3.53 -4.66
N LYS A 19 -0.84 4.17 -4.07
CA LYS A 19 -0.66 5.50 -3.46
C LYS A 19 -0.40 5.34 -1.97
N ILE A 20 0.48 6.16 -1.41
CA ILE A 20 0.78 6.21 0.02
C ILE A 20 0.40 7.56 0.60
N CYS A 21 -0.25 7.53 1.77
CA CYS A 21 -0.63 8.71 2.54
C CYS A 21 -0.37 8.50 4.04
N GLY A 22 -0.58 9.55 4.82
CA GLY A 22 -0.41 9.52 6.27
C GLY A 22 1.06 9.60 6.71
N GLY A 23 1.30 9.40 8.01
CA GLY A 23 2.62 9.61 8.63
C GLY A 23 3.76 8.81 8.00
N GLY A 24 3.50 7.58 7.55
CA GLY A 24 4.51 6.74 6.88
C GLY A 24 4.98 7.33 5.54
N ALA A 25 4.12 8.08 4.85
CA ALA A 25 4.46 8.73 3.58
C ALA A 25 5.54 9.82 3.73
N LYS A 26 5.72 10.37 4.93
CA LYS A 26 6.74 11.38 5.23
C LYS A 26 8.16 10.81 5.31
N SER A 27 8.31 9.51 5.55
CA SER A 27 9.61 8.84 5.67
C SER A 27 10.12 8.35 4.31
N PRO A 28 11.23 8.92 3.77
CA PRO A 28 11.83 8.42 2.54
C PRO A 28 12.27 6.96 2.64
N LEU A 29 12.78 6.56 3.81
CA LEU A 29 13.18 5.18 4.07
C LEU A 29 11.99 4.23 4.04
N TRP A 30 10.89 4.60 4.68
CA TRP A 30 9.68 3.77 4.72
C TRP A 30 9.07 3.55 3.35
N LYS A 31 9.00 4.62 2.53
CA LYS A 31 8.55 4.51 1.13
C LYS A 31 9.40 3.53 0.31
N LYS A 32 10.74 3.62 0.45
CA LYS A 32 11.67 2.68 -0.21
C LYS A 32 11.47 1.24 0.27
N ILE A 33 11.30 1.02 1.56
CA ILE A 33 11.03 -0.31 2.11
C ILE A 33 9.74 -0.87 1.50
N ILE A 34 8.65 -0.10 1.50
CA ILE A 34 7.36 -0.54 0.94
C ILE A 34 7.51 -0.89 -0.55
N ALA A 35 8.11 -0.02 -1.35
CA ALA A 35 8.29 -0.26 -2.78
C ALA A 35 9.05 -1.57 -3.05
N ASN A 36 10.13 -1.81 -2.30
CA ASN A 36 10.97 -3.00 -2.50
C ASN A 36 10.36 -4.28 -1.92
N VAL A 37 9.73 -4.21 -0.73
CA VAL A 37 9.07 -5.38 -0.13
C VAL A 37 7.88 -5.83 -0.95
N MET A 38 7.11 -4.89 -1.49
CA MET A 38 5.89 -5.20 -2.25
C MET A 38 6.15 -5.35 -3.75
N ASN A 39 7.35 -5.00 -4.22
CA ASN A 39 7.73 -4.97 -5.63
C ASN A 39 6.68 -4.24 -6.47
N LEU A 40 6.46 -2.97 -6.15
CA LEU A 40 5.55 -2.08 -6.88
C LEU A 40 5.95 -0.62 -6.71
N LYS A 41 5.50 0.23 -7.64
CA LYS A 41 5.69 1.68 -7.56
C LYS A 41 4.83 2.25 -6.44
N VAL A 42 5.43 3.16 -5.67
CA VAL A 42 4.75 3.86 -4.57
C VAL A 42 4.63 5.34 -4.94
N ASP A 43 3.42 5.75 -5.27
CA ASP A 43 3.08 7.14 -5.57
C ASP A 43 2.84 7.91 -4.28
N VAL A 44 3.53 9.03 -4.15
CA VAL A 44 3.35 9.99 -3.06
C VAL A 44 2.35 11.03 -3.51
N ILE A 45 1.28 11.21 -2.75
CA ILE A 45 0.27 12.22 -3.05
C ILE A 45 0.56 13.54 -2.33
N GLU A 46 0.11 14.65 -2.92
CA GLU A 46 0.29 16.00 -2.37
C GLU A 46 -0.35 16.16 -1.00
N SER A 47 -1.55 15.58 -0.81
CA SER A 47 -2.26 15.66 0.45
C SER A 47 -1.66 14.73 1.52
N GLU A 48 -1.36 15.28 2.69
CA GLU A 48 -0.96 14.50 3.85
C GLU A 48 -2.15 13.81 4.55
N GLU A 49 -3.36 14.27 4.27
CA GLU A 49 -4.60 13.74 4.81
C GLU A 49 -4.97 12.43 4.11
N GLY A 50 -5.21 11.39 4.89
CA GLY A 50 -5.63 10.09 4.37
C GLY A 50 -7.15 9.92 4.39
N PRO A 51 -7.72 9.30 5.47
CA PRO A 51 -9.16 9.00 5.54
C PRO A 51 -10.06 10.24 5.49
N GLY A 52 -9.64 11.35 6.12
CA GLY A 52 -10.38 12.62 6.10
C GLY A 52 -10.55 13.15 4.68
N TYR A 53 -9.50 13.10 3.86
CA TYR A 53 -9.55 13.54 2.47
C TYR A 53 -10.48 12.66 1.63
N GLY A 54 -10.44 11.34 1.85
CA GLY A 54 -11.38 10.41 1.24
C GLY A 54 -12.83 10.70 1.61
N GLY A 55 -13.10 10.99 2.88
CA GLY A 55 -14.42 11.43 3.36
C GLY A 55 -14.90 12.72 2.71
N ALA A 56 -14.02 13.71 2.54
CA ALA A 56 -14.34 14.96 1.85
C ALA A 56 -14.68 14.72 0.36
N MET A 57 -13.96 13.84 -0.33
CA MET A 57 -14.30 13.46 -1.72
C MET A 57 -15.67 12.79 -1.81
N LEU A 58 -16.00 11.88 -0.89
CA LEU A 58 -17.33 11.26 -0.85
C LEU A 58 -18.44 12.30 -0.60
N ALA A 59 -18.21 13.25 0.28
CA ALA A 59 -19.16 14.35 0.52
C ALA A 59 -19.34 15.23 -0.72
N ALA A 60 -18.27 15.56 -1.43
CA ALA A 60 -18.31 16.35 -2.66
C ALA A 60 -19.12 15.65 -3.78
N VAL A 61 -18.99 14.32 -3.91
CA VAL A 61 -19.84 13.53 -4.80
C VAL A 61 -21.30 13.54 -4.31
N GLY A 62 -21.51 13.37 -3.01
CA GLY A 62 -22.86 13.35 -2.42
C GLY A 62 -23.63 14.66 -2.58
N CYS A 63 -22.95 15.81 -2.63
CA CYS A 63 -23.59 17.11 -2.90
C CYS A 63 -23.62 17.49 -4.38
N GLY A 64 -23.13 16.64 -5.28
CA GLY A 64 -23.21 16.85 -6.73
C GLY A 64 -22.09 17.73 -7.32
N GLU A 65 -21.00 17.97 -6.59
CA GLU A 65 -19.82 18.69 -7.11
C GLU A 65 -19.05 17.84 -8.14
N TYR A 66 -19.07 16.53 -7.99
CA TYR A 66 -18.50 15.54 -8.91
C TYR A 66 -19.52 14.44 -9.21
N ASP A 67 -19.54 13.95 -10.45
CA ASP A 67 -20.46 12.90 -10.87
C ASP A 67 -20.12 11.52 -10.30
N SER A 68 -18.85 11.32 -9.92
CA SER A 68 -18.38 10.04 -9.38
C SER A 68 -17.18 10.20 -8.46
N VAL A 69 -16.94 9.18 -7.61
CA VAL A 69 -15.75 9.09 -6.77
C VAL A 69 -14.47 9.03 -7.61
N GLN A 70 -14.54 8.36 -8.78
CA GLN A 70 -13.42 8.27 -9.69
C GLN A 70 -13.04 9.66 -10.23
N GLU A 71 -14.01 10.43 -10.69
CA GLU A 71 -13.79 11.79 -11.17
C GLU A 71 -13.20 12.68 -10.08
N ALA A 72 -13.79 12.67 -8.87
CA ALA A 72 -13.25 13.41 -7.74
C ALA A 72 -11.79 13.01 -7.43
N ALA A 73 -11.49 11.72 -7.44
CA ALA A 73 -10.14 11.23 -7.19
C ALA A 73 -9.16 11.66 -8.30
N ASP A 74 -9.56 11.63 -9.56
CA ASP A 74 -8.70 12.01 -10.69
C ASP A 74 -8.37 13.50 -10.68
N GLN A 75 -9.29 14.34 -10.21
CA GLN A 75 -9.10 15.78 -10.12
C GLN A 75 -8.36 16.22 -8.84
N LEU A 76 -8.64 15.58 -7.72
CA LEU A 76 -8.16 16.02 -6.41
C LEU A 76 -6.88 15.31 -5.94
N VAL A 77 -6.64 14.06 -6.36
CA VAL A 77 -5.47 13.30 -5.91
C VAL A 77 -4.29 13.53 -6.86
N LYS A 78 -3.43 14.45 -6.51
CA LYS A 78 -2.22 14.76 -7.29
C LYS A 78 -1.05 13.95 -6.79
N VAL A 79 -0.37 13.25 -7.70
CA VAL A 79 0.90 12.55 -7.43
C VAL A 79 2.03 13.56 -7.59
N VAL A 80 2.84 13.71 -6.53
CA VAL A 80 3.97 14.66 -6.49
C VAL A 80 5.33 13.97 -6.58
N ASP A 81 5.39 12.67 -6.31
CA ASP A 81 6.62 11.87 -6.37
C ASP A 81 6.25 10.39 -6.57
N THR A 82 7.18 9.60 -7.11
CA THR A 82 7.03 8.15 -7.25
C THR A 82 8.33 7.46 -6.85
N VAL A 83 8.23 6.53 -5.92
CA VAL A 83 9.35 5.68 -5.52
C VAL A 83 9.25 4.36 -6.27
N GLU A 84 10.24 4.07 -7.09
CA GLU A 84 10.33 2.81 -7.83
C GLU A 84 11.08 1.75 -7.02
N PRO A 85 10.71 0.47 -7.18
CA PRO A 85 11.46 -0.63 -6.59
C PRO A 85 12.83 -0.78 -7.27
N ASP A 86 13.82 -1.22 -6.50
CA ASP A 86 15.16 -1.57 -6.96
C ASP A 86 15.28 -3.09 -7.04
N ASP A 87 15.60 -3.64 -8.20
CA ASP A 87 15.60 -5.09 -8.44
C ASP A 87 16.51 -5.87 -7.47
N LYS A 88 17.65 -5.30 -7.06
CA LYS A 88 18.56 -5.94 -6.11
C LYS A 88 17.95 -5.99 -4.71
N LEU A 89 17.29 -4.91 -4.30
CA LEU A 89 16.59 -4.87 -3.02
C LEU A 89 15.34 -5.74 -3.04
N VAL A 90 14.60 -5.76 -4.13
CA VAL A 90 13.45 -6.66 -4.30
C VAL A 90 13.86 -8.11 -4.11
N ALA A 91 14.93 -8.56 -4.78
CA ALA A 91 15.45 -9.92 -4.62
C ALA A 91 15.88 -10.24 -3.17
N LYS A 92 16.53 -9.29 -2.51
CA LYS A 92 16.90 -9.40 -1.09
C LYS A 92 15.69 -9.51 -0.17
N TYR A 93 14.67 -8.68 -0.39
CA TYR A 93 13.44 -8.70 0.41
C TYR A 93 12.59 -9.94 0.11
N GLU A 94 12.64 -10.48 -1.12
CA GLU A 94 11.97 -11.73 -1.43
C GLU A 94 12.46 -12.89 -0.56
N ALA A 95 13.78 -13.07 -0.46
CA ALA A 95 14.36 -14.10 0.41
C ALA A 95 13.93 -13.90 1.89
N LYS A 96 13.89 -12.65 2.37
CA LYS A 96 13.44 -12.33 3.73
C LYS A 96 11.93 -12.57 3.92
N TYR A 97 11.13 -12.31 2.90
CA TYR A 97 9.69 -12.55 2.95
C TYR A 97 9.38 -14.04 3.06
N GLN A 98 10.09 -14.90 2.34
CA GLN A 98 9.89 -16.34 2.46
C GLN A 98 10.21 -16.83 3.90
N GLN A 99 11.30 -16.35 4.50
CA GLN A 99 11.61 -16.62 5.91
C GLN A 99 10.53 -16.09 6.87
N PHE A 100 10.03 -14.89 6.63
CA PHE A 100 8.96 -14.29 7.44
C PHE A 100 7.68 -15.14 7.45
N ARG A 101 7.32 -15.72 6.31
CA ARG A 101 6.12 -16.58 6.19
C ARG A 101 6.19 -17.85 7.04
N GLU A 102 7.37 -18.31 7.41
CA GLU A 102 7.56 -19.50 8.24
C GLU A 102 7.30 -19.22 9.73
N ILE A 103 7.35 -17.94 10.16
CA ILE A 103 7.26 -17.57 11.58
C ILE A 103 5.90 -17.96 12.18
N TYR A 104 4.81 -17.58 11.55
CA TYR A 104 3.48 -17.87 12.10
C TYR A 104 3.16 -19.37 12.15
N PRO A 105 3.38 -20.14 11.09
CA PRO A 105 3.21 -21.61 11.16
C PRO A 105 4.04 -22.26 12.28
N ALA A 106 5.29 -21.83 12.46
CA ALA A 106 6.17 -22.35 13.51
C ALA A 106 5.67 -22.01 14.92
N LEU A 107 5.07 -20.84 15.13
CA LEU A 107 4.62 -20.37 16.44
C LEU A 107 3.14 -20.69 16.72
N LYS A 108 2.35 -21.07 15.73
CA LYS A 108 0.91 -21.30 15.87
C LYS A 108 0.56 -22.27 17.02
N GLY A 109 1.30 -23.38 17.12
CA GLY A 109 1.07 -24.36 18.21
C GLY A 109 1.47 -23.85 19.59
N VAL A 110 2.34 -22.82 19.65
CA VAL A 110 2.68 -22.16 20.92
C VAL A 110 1.55 -21.21 21.31
N PHE A 111 1.05 -20.40 20.37
CA PHE A 111 -0.05 -19.46 20.64
C PHE A 111 -1.30 -20.16 21.15
N GLN A 112 -1.64 -21.33 20.61
CA GLN A 112 -2.79 -22.13 21.06
C GLN A 112 -2.69 -22.65 22.51
N LYS A 113 -1.52 -22.55 23.16
CA LYS A 113 -1.35 -22.94 24.57
C LYS A 113 -1.65 -21.81 25.56
N PHE A 114 -1.90 -20.61 25.06
CA PHE A 114 -2.23 -19.44 25.88
C PHE A 114 -3.73 -19.14 25.92
N ASP A 115 -4.54 -19.89 25.19
CA ASP A 115 -6.00 -19.91 25.27
C ASP A 115 -6.44 -20.91 26.35
#